data_83731f253f418651d8b6a66f2c3b7c21
#
_entry.id   83731f253f418651d8b6a66f2c3b7c21
#
_cell.length_a   1.000
_cell.length_b   1.000
_cell.length_c   1.000
_cell.angle_alpha   90.00
_cell.angle_beta   90.00
_cell.angle_gamma   90.00
#
_symmetry.space_group_name_H-M   'P 1'
#
loop_
_entity.id
_entity.type
_entity.pdbx_description
1 polymer ?
#
loop_
_entity_poly.entity_id
_entity_poly.type
_entity_poly.pdbx_seq_one_letter_code
_entity_poly.pdbx_strand_id
1 'polypeptide(L)'
;MNIQTLKEASDCLLNLAKPETQPIEHILLQDAFERILAEDITAKIPVPSFAKSAYDGYALRQADTAAASPEHPVTLDVTEVIPAGSVPTYPITEGKAARIMTGAPVPEGADAIIMHERTSFTENTVTLTAPVTSANIIPPGEDVAAGTLLVPKGKILTASDLALIAGQGIAEIGVYKKLSIGLISTGSELLNTGSPLEYGKIYNTNPYLLGGYIQKHHMTANYLNTVSDDLDSLCRAVLEALKTNDVVITTGGVSAGDFDYMPEVIRRIGGDLLFHRLKFKPGGAMLGAFKDGKVILGLSGNPGAAATGLLCVGFPFMRKLSGRSDITFSQATAYLGVDFKKSSPVTRILKGHSDFKNGMLYFTPLSNQHNGSVSSMSDCDLLAVIPAGSKPLAAGDKLEVYIL
;
A
#
# COMPACT_ATOMS: atom_id res chain seq x y z
N MET A 1 4.85 32.26 8.20
CA MET A 1 4.60 32.16 6.73
C MET A 1 3.10 32.27 6.50
N ASN A 2 2.67 32.97 5.44
CA ASN A 2 1.23 33.03 5.12
C ASN A 2 0.87 31.89 4.16
N ILE A 3 0.67 30.67 4.70
CA ILE A 3 0.32 29.46 3.93
C ILE A 3 -1.11 29.60 3.43
N GLN A 4 -1.31 29.59 2.12
CA GLN A 4 -2.62 29.81 1.51
C GLN A 4 -3.03 28.76 0.47
N THR A 5 -2.08 28.01 -0.08
CA THR A 5 -2.36 27.02 -1.12
C THR A 5 -2.37 25.60 -0.56
N LEU A 6 -3.02 24.69 -1.27
CA LEU A 6 -3.01 23.26 -0.97
C LEU A 6 -1.58 22.71 -0.88
N LYS A 7 -0.74 23.08 -1.84
CA LYS A 7 0.66 22.62 -1.90
C LYS A 7 1.47 23.12 -0.70
N GLU A 8 1.41 24.42 -0.37
CA GLU A 8 2.13 24.98 0.77
C GLU A 8 1.71 24.33 2.09
N ALA A 9 0.41 24.04 2.27
CA ALA A 9 -0.09 23.36 3.47
C ALA A 9 0.40 21.89 3.56
N SER A 10 0.36 21.18 2.44
CA SER A 10 0.89 19.81 2.37
C SER A 10 2.40 19.78 2.66
N ASP A 11 3.18 20.66 2.03
CA ASP A 11 4.63 20.75 2.25
C ASP A 11 4.95 21.11 3.72
N CYS A 12 4.20 22.03 4.32
CA CYS A 12 4.35 22.37 5.74
C CYS A 12 4.17 21.17 6.65
N LEU A 13 3.09 20.39 6.45
CA LEU A 13 2.85 19.20 7.24
C LEU A 13 3.88 18.10 6.97
N LEU A 14 4.27 17.90 5.72
CA LEU A 14 5.30 16.92 5.36
C LEU A 14 6.65 17.18 6.04
N ASN A 15 7.00 18.43 6.28
CA ASN A 15 8.23 18.80 7.00
C ASN A 15 8.16 18.47 8.50
N LEU A 16 6.97 18.30 9.06
CA LEU A 16 6.77 17.89 10.47
C LEU A 16 6.73 16.37 10.62
N ALA A 17 6.53 15.62 9.54
CA ALA A 17 6.48 14.16 9.60
C ALA A 17 7.87 13.57 9.85
N LYS A 18 8.03 12.87 10.97
CA LYS A 18 9.26 12.21 11.42
C LYS A 18 9.03 10.70 11.55
N PRO A 19 9.04 9.95 10.43
CA PRO A 19 8.78 8.50 10.46
C PRO A 19 9.79 7.73 11.30
N GLU A 20 11.01 8.25 11.46
CA GLU A 20 12.07 7.67 12.29
C GLU A 20 11.73 7.66 13.78
N THR A 21 10.75 8.43 14.21
CA THR A 21 10.28 8.45 15.61
C THR A 21 9.13 7.47 15.87
N GLN A 22 8.61 6.83 14.82
CA GLN A 22 7.49 5.90 14.99
C GLN A 22 7.95 4.61 15.66
N PRO A 23 7.19 4.08 16.63
CA PRO A 23 7.50 2.81 17.27
C PRO A 23 7.49 1.66 16.25
N ILE A 24 8.46 0.75 16.43
CA ILE A 24 8.52 -0.51 15.69
C ILE A 24 8.01 -1.61 16.62
N GLU A 25 7.21 -2.50 16.09
CA GLU A 25 6.78 -3.72 16.76
C GLU A 25 7.21 -4.94 15.94
N HIS A 26 7.64 -6.00 16.63
CA HIS A 26 7.96 -7.28 16.00
C HIS A 26 6.73 -8.17 16.04
N ILE A 27 6.34 -8.69 14.91
CA ILE A 27 5.14 -9.52 14.75
C ILE A 27 5.46 -10.77 13.93
N LEU A 28 4.64 -11.80 14.10
CA LEU A 28 4.73 -12.99 13.27
C LEU A 28 4.45 -12.64 11.81
N LEU A 29 5.17 -13.26 10.89
CA LEU A 29 5.05 -13.03 9.45
C LEU A 29 3.61 -13.23 8.94
N GLN A 30 2.89 -14.21 9.49
CA GLN A 30 1.49 -14.48 9.14
C GLN A 30 0.54 -13.32 9.47
N ASP A 31 0.89 -12.45 10.43
CA ASP A 31 0.09 -11.31 10.88
C ASP A 31 0.52 -9.99 10.21
N ALA A 32 1.49 -10.09 9.26
CA ALA A 32 2.14 -8.93 8.67
C ALA A 32 1.50 -8.43 7.36
N PHE A 33 0.48 -9.10 6.85
CA PHE A 33 -0.24 -8.63 5.65
C PHE A 33 -0.76 -7.20 5.84
N GLU A 34 -0.51 -6.34 4.84
CA GLU A 34 -0.88 -4.91 4.87
C GLU A 34 -0.25 -4.08 6.01
N ARG A 35 0.80 -4.61 6.66
CA ARG A 35 1.61 -3.82 7.59
C ARG A 35 2.72 -3.07 6.83
N ILE A 36 3.25 -2.02 7.43
CA ILE A 36 4.33 -1.20 6.86
C ILE A 36 5.66 -1.71 7.40
N LEU A 37 6.52 -2.21 6.52
CA LEU A 37 7.81 -2.76 6.89
C LEU A 37 8.74 -1.68 7.45
N ALA A 38 9.38 -1.95 8.60
CA ALA A 38 10.21 -0.97 9.30
C ALA A 38 11.71 -1.08 8.98
N GLU A 39 12.14 -2.13 8.27
CA GLU A 39 13.53 -2.39 7.90
C GLU A 39 13.61 -3.05 6.51
N ASP A 40 14.77 -2.96 5.86
CA ASP A 40 14.98 -3.64 4.59
C ASP A 40 15.15 -5.14 4.80
N ILE A 41 14.47 -5.96 4.01
CA ILE A 41 14.66 -7.42 3.99
C ILE A 41 15.53 -7.79 2.80
N THR A 42 16.72 -8.32 3.11
CA THR A 42 17.70 -8.78 2.12
C THR A 42 17.80 -10.30 2.16
N ALA A 43 17.90 -10.92 1.00
CA ALA A 43 18.06 -12.37 0.88
C ALA A 43 19.36 -12.84 1.55
N LYS A 44 19.24 -13.69 2.56
CA LYS A 44 20.38 -14.32 3.25
C LYS A 44 20.80 -15.61 2.56
N ILE A 45 19.86 -16.31 1.95
CA ILE A 45 20.09 -17.56 1.21
C ILE A 45 19.59 -17.41 -0.23
N PRO A 46 20.23 -18.05 -1.21
CA PRO A 46 19.71 -18.07 -2.58
C PRO A 46 18.43 -18.91 -2.64
N VAL A 47 17.56 -18.62 -3.59
CA VAL A 47 16.34 -19.41 -3.87
C VAL A 47 16.38 -19.86 -5.34
N PRO A 48 16.37 -21.17 -5.59
CA PRO A 48 16.56 -22.26 -4.62
C PRO A 48 17.97 -22.24 -3.98
N SER A 49 18.10 -22.91 -2.82
CA SER A 49 19.38 -22.93 -2.09
C SER A 49 20.38 -23.96 -2.60
N PHE A 50 19.97 -24.84 -3.50
CA PHE A 50 20.77 -25.88 -4.14
C PHE A 50 20.33 -26.10 -5.59
N ALA A 51 21.20 -26.73 -6.40
CA ALA A 51 20.86 -27.15 -7.74
C ALA A 51 19.79 -28.25 -7.68
N LYS A 52 18.67 -28.07 -8.38
CA LYS A 52 17.55 -29.02 -8.35
C LYS A 52 17.09 -29.44 -9.74
N SER A 53 16.46 -30.62 -9.80
CA SER A 53 15.86 -31.10 -11.05
C SER A 53 14.66 -30.27 -11.47
N ALA A 54 14.61 -29.90 -12.75
CA ALA A 54 13.44 -29.28 -13.38
C ALA A 54 12.32 -30.30 -13.69
N TYR A 55 12.64 -31.59 -13.82
CA TYR A 55 11.73 -32.64 -14.28
C TYR A 55 11.94 -33.95 -13.50
N ASP A 56 10.99 -34.85 -13.58
CA ASP A 56 11.16 -36.25 -13.23
C ASP A 56 11.98 -36.92 -14.34
N GLY A 57 13.05 -37.61 -13.97
CA GLY A 57 13.95 -38.18 -14.96
C GLY A 57 15.18 -38.85 -14.40
N TYR A 58 16.29 -38.73 -15.11
CA TYR A 58 17.57 -39.31 -14.76
C TYR A 58 18.67 -38.25 -14.78
N ALA A 59 19.34 -38.05 -13.65
CA ALA A 59 20.53 -37.23 -13.53
C ALA A 59 21.74 -38.06 -14.03
N LEU A 60 22.53 -37.50 -14.92
CA LEU A 60 23.62 -38.18 -15.60
C LEU A 60 24.70 -37.18 -16.04
N ARG A 61 25.79 -37.71 -16.60
CA ARG A 61 26.81 -36.91 -17.27
C ARG A 61 26.51 -36.85 -18.77
N GLN A 62 26.50 -35.67 -19.39
CA GLN A 62 26.28 -35.49 -20.83
C GLN A 62 27.29 -36.26 -21.64
N ALA A 63 28.55 -36.28 -21.18
CA ALA A 63 29.66 -36.98 -21.87
C ALA A 63 29.36 -38.47 -22.10
N ASP A 64 28.68 -39.12 -21.16
CA ASP A 64 28.36 -40.56 -21.27
C ASP A 64 27.31 -40.84 -22.34
N THR A 65 26.58 -39.84 -22.78
CA THR A 65 25.53 -39.99 -23.80
C THR A 65 25.94 -39.51 -25.19
N ALA A 66 27.15 -38.99 -25.38
CA ALA A 66 27.59 -38.32 -26.61
C ALA A 66 27.51 -39.20 -27.87
N ALA A 67 27.67 -40.51 -27.72
CA ALA A 67 27.63 -41.48 -28.81
C ALA A 67 26.24 -42.15 -28.99
N ALA A 68 25.24 -41.75 -28.20
CA ALA A 68 23.92 -42.39 -28.23
C ALA A 68 23.20 -42.11 -29.55
N SER A 69 22.71 -43.18 -30.17
CA SER A 69 21.85 -43.13 -31.36
C SER A 69 20.82 -44.27 -31.33
N PRO A 70 19.82 -44.25 -32.19
CA PRO A 70 18.88 -45.39 -32.28
C PRO A 70 19.56 -46.70 -32.61
N GLU A 71 20.66 -46.67 -33.39
CA GLU A 71 21.45 -47.84 -33.80
C GLU A 71 22.46 -48.24 -32.71
N HIS A 72 22.89 -47.29 -31.91
CA HIS A 72 23.87 -47.48 -30.84
C HIS A 72 23.35 -46.82 -29.52
N PRO A 73 22.34 -47.43 -28.88
CA PRO A 73 21.81 -46.92 -27.64
C PRO A 73 22.85 -47.04 -26.50
N VAL A 74 22.87 -46.03 -25.63
CA VAL A 74 23.71 -46.03 -24.44
C VAL A 74 22.87 -46.41 -23.24
N THR A 75 23.36 -47.39 -22.45
CA THR A 75 22.70 -47.83 -21.21
C THR A 75 23.59 -47.46 -20.02
N LEU A 76 22.99 -46.79 -19.03
CA LEU A 76 23.63 -46.40 -17.76
C LEU A 76 23.00 -47.15 -16.62
N ASP A 77 23.81 -47.51 -15.62
CA ASP A 77 23.33 -48.11 -14.36
C ASP A 77 22.72 -47.07 -13.45
N VAL A 78 21.53 -47.35 -12.92
CA VAL A 78 20.83 -46.47 -11.95
C VAL A 78 21.31 -46.82 -10.55
N THR A 79 21.97 -45.83 -9.89
CA THR A 79 22.59 -46.02 -8.56
C THR A 79 21.62 -45.85 -7.41
N GLU A 80 20.66 -44.94 -7.56
CA GLU A 80 19.65 -44.64 -6.54
C GLU A 80 18.44 -43.91 -7.13
N VAL A 81 17.40 -43.74 -6.31
CA VAL A 81 16.23 -42.89 -6.59
C VAL A 81 16.23 -41.72 -5.62
N ILE A 82 16.20 -40.50 -6.13
CA ILE A 82 16.32 -39.25 -5.35
C ILE A 82 14.97 -38.52 -5.39
N PRO A 83 14.09 -38.71 -4.40
CA PRO A 83 12.87 -37.92 -4.27
C PRO A 83 13.16 -36.52 -3.75
N ALA A 84 12.24 -35.58 -3.98
CA ALA A 84 12.34 -34.24 -3.38
C ALA A 84 12.39 -34.33 -1.84
N GLY A 85 13.27 -33.53 -1.23
CA GLY A 85 13.52 -33.55 0.22
C GLY A 85 14.56 -34.57 0.69
N SER A 86 15.09 -35.42 -0.22
CA SER A 86 16.20 -36.31 0.08
C SER A 86 17.55 -35.68 -0.28
N VAL A 87 18.63 -36.22 0.28
CA VAL A 87 20.02 -35.84 -0.09
C VAL A 87 20.58 -36.99 -0.92
N PRO A 88 21.21 -36.70 -2.10
CA PRO A 88 21.90 -37.74 -2.88
C PRO A 88 22.99 -38.43 -2.07
N THR A 89 23.07 -39.75 -2.20
CA THR A 89 24.05 -40.56 -1.47
C THR A 89 25.30 -40.84 -2.32
N TYR A 90 25.11 -41.02 -3.64
CA TYR A 90 26.17 -41.44 -4.55
C TYR A 90 26.45 -40.35 -5.58
N PRO A 91 27.74 -40.02 -5.86
CA PRO A 91 28.08 -39.18 -6.98
C PRO A 91 27.84 -39.92 -8.31
N ILE A 92 27.53 -39.16 -9.36
CA ILE A 92 27.42 -39.71 -10.71
C ILE A 92 28.80 -39.77 -11.34
N THR A 93 29.24 -40.98 -11.62
CA THR A 93 30.48 -41.29 -12.32
C THR A 93 30.19 -41.86 -13.72
N GLU A 94 31.23 -42.17 -14.51
CA GLU A 94 31.10 -42.72 -15.85
C GLU A 94 30.21 -44.00 -15.87
N GLY A 95 29.29 -44.04 -16.82
CA GLY A 95 28.34 -45.14 -16.95
C GLY A 95 27.22 -45.23 -15.89
N LYS A 96 27.10 -44.21 -15.04
CA LYS A 96 26.09 -44.16 -13.95
C LYS A 96 25.06 -43.07 -14.18
N ALA A 97 23.88 -43.30 -13.63
CA ALA A 97 22.77 -42.32 -13.53
C ALA A 97 22.06 -42.48 -12.19
N ALA A 98 21.33 -41.44 -11.77
CA ALA A 98 20.39 -41.55 -10.66
C ALA A 98 18.98 -41.17 -11.15
N ARG A 99 17.99 -41.93 -10.75
CA ARG A 99 16.60 -41.54 -10.98
C ARG A 99 16.26 -40.38 -10.06
N ILE A 100 15.83 -39.27 -10.61
CA ILE A 100 15.61 -38.03 -9.87
C ILE A 100 14.20 -37.49 -10.10
N MET A 101 13.57 -36.98 -9.05
CA MET A 101 12.24 -36.36 -9.12
C MET A 101 12.34 -34.84 -9.18
N THR A 102 11.34 -34.21 -9.76
CA THR A 102 11.22 -32.74 -9.82
C THR A 102 11.45 -32.12 -8.46
N GLY A 103 12.33 -31.10 -8.40
CA GLY A 103 12.68 -30.39 -7.17
C GLY A 103 13.70 -31.11 -6.28
N ALA A 104 14.11 -32.34 -6.60
CA ALA A 104 15.15 -33.03 -5.87
C ALA A 104 16.55 -32.44 -6.14
N PRO A 105 17.47 -32.48 -5.17
CA PRO A 105 18.83 -31.98 -5.35
C PRO A 105 19.61 -32.83 -6.35
N VAL A 106 20.35 -32.14 -7.25
CA VAL A 106 21.19 -32.80 -8.26
C VAL A 106 22.41 -33.41 -7.59
N PRO A 107 22.69 -34.72 -7.81
CA PRO A 107 23.86 -35.36 -7.27
C PRO A 107 25.16 -34.80 -7.85
N GLU A 108 26.21 -34.83 -7.05
CA GLU A 108 27.57 -34.45 -7.49
C GLU A 108 27.99 -35.25 -8.72
N GLY A 109 28.63 -34.60 -9.70
CA GLY A 109 29.10 -35.21 -10.93
C GLY A 109 28.06 -35.25 -12.05
N ALA A 110 26.76 -35.07 -11.77
CA ALA A 110 25.75 -34.93 -12.82
C ALA A 110 25.75 -33.49 -13.35
N ASP A 111 25.74 -33.35 -14.69
CA ASP A 111 25.67 -32.08 -15.40
C ASP A 111 24.43 -31.94 -16.27
N ALA A 112 23.57 -32.99 -16.33
CA ALA A 112 22.31 -32.97 -17.04
C ALA A 112 21.26 -33.87 -16.44
N ILE A 113 20.00 -33.53 -16.75
CA ILE A 113 18.83 -34.32 -16.46
C ILE A 113 18.04 -34.57 -17.74
N ILE A 114 17.76 -35.83 -18.01
CA ILE A 114 16.86 -36.23 -19.09
C ILE A 114 15.51 -36.64 -18.50
N MET A 115 14.43 -36.15 -19.12
CA MET A 115 13.05 -36.54 -18.72
C MET A 115 12.86 -38.03 -18.94
N HIS A 116 12.19 -38.70 -18.02
CA HIS A 116 12.00 -40.15 -18.07
C HIS A 116 11.20 -40.60 -19.30
N GLU A 117 10.30 -39.75 -19.82
CA GLU A 117 9.54 -40.00 -21.04
C GLU A 117 10.39 -40.12 -22.31
N ARG A 118 11.63 -39.63 -22.26
CA ARG A 118 12.59 -39.69 -23.36
C ARG A 118 13.58 -40.85 -23.26
N THR A 119 13.33 -41.80 -22.38
CA THR A 119 14.22 -42.91 -22.08
C THR A 119 13.45 -44.22 -22.05
N SER A 120 14.19 -45.31 -22.27
CA SER A 120 13.73 -46.67 -21.92
C SER A 120 14.45 -47.08 -20.64
N PHE A 121 13.76 -47.70 -19.69
CA PHE A 121 14.34 -47.97 -18.39
C PHE A 121 13.86 -49.29 -17.80
N THR A 122 14.66 -49.84 -16.91
CA THR A 122 14.33 -50.93 -16.00
C THR A 122 14.45 -50.43 -14.56
N GLU A 123 14.33 -51.31 -13.58
CA GLU A 123 14.58 -50.94 -12.18
C GLU A 123 16.02 -50.42 -11.94
N ASN A 124 17.00 -51.00 -12.64
CA ASN A 124 18.42 -50.77 -12.40
C ASN A 124 19.17 -50.10 -13.54
N THR A 125 18.53 -49.81 -14.65
CA THR A 125 19.18 -49.19 -15.81
C THR A 125 18.30 -48.19 -16.53
N VAL A 126 18.94 -47.23 -17.18
CA VAL A 126 18.29 -46.30 -18.14
C VAL A 126 19.03 -46.35 -19.49
N THR A 127 18.25 -46.41 -20.57
CA THR A 127 18.78 -46.49 -21.93
C THR A 127 18.36 -45.26 -22.73
N LEU A 128 19.31 -44.64 -23.40
CA LEU A 128 19.16 -43.44 -24.23
C LEU A 128 19.49 -43.76 -25.67
N THR A 129 18.70 -43.22 -26.58
CA THR A 129 18.87 -43.36 -28.05
C THR A 129 19.28 -42.07 -28.73
N ALA A 130 19.59 -41.03 -27.95
CA ALA A 130 20.09 -39.74 -28.44
C ALA A 130 20.95 -39.07 -27.38
N PRO A 131 21.91 -38.23 -27.77
CA PRO A 131 22.72 -37.42 -26.84
C PRO A 131 21.84 -36.45 -26.02
N VAL A 132 22.21 -36.29 -24.77
CA VAL A 132 21.60 -35.25 -23.90
C VAL A 132 22.39 -33.95 -24.08
N THR A 133 21.74 -32.90 -24.58
CA THR A 133 22.37 -31.62 -24.91
C THR A 133 21.87 -30.45 -24.01
N SER A 134 20.84 -30.69 -23.21
CA SER A 134 20.28 -29.68 -22.28
C SER A 134 20.54 -30.10 -20.86
N ALA A 135 21.00 -29.16 -20.01
CA ALA A 135 21.26 -29.45 -18.62
C ALA A 135 19.97 -29.76 -17.82
N ASN A 136 18.90 -29.02 -18.07
CA ASN A 136 17.62 -29.16 -17.37
C ASN A 136 17.76 -29.11 -15.84
N ILE A 137 18.78 -28.41 -15.36
CA ILE A 137 19.09 -28.19 -13.94
C ILE A 137 18.75 -26.75 -13.60
N ILE A 138 17.98 -26.56 -12.55
CA ILE A 138 17.71 -25.25 -11.99
C ILE A 138 18.84 -24.90 -11.02
N PRO A 139 19.68 -23.91 -11.32
CA PRO A 139 20.84 -23.58 -10.49
C PRO A 139 20.41 -22.90 -9.17
N PRO A 140 21.28 -22.91 -8.13
CA PRO A 140 21.05 -22.12 -6.92
C PRO A 140 20.90 -20.65 -7.28
N GLY A 141 19.91 -19.98 -6.68
CA GLY A 141 19.70 -18.54 -6.83
C GLY A 141 19.08 -18.13 -8.17
N GLU A 142 18.54 -19.04 -8.95
CA GLU A 142 17.86 -18.71 -10.24
C GLU A 142 16.72 -17.70 -10.03
N ASP A 143 15.94 -17.85 -8.96
CA ASP A 143 14.84 -16.94 -8.63
C ASP A 143 15.36 -15.75 -7.81
N VAL A 144 16.13 -16.02 -6.75
CA VAL A 144 16.66 -15.00 -5.86
C VAL A 144 18.12 -15.29 -5.52
N ALA A 145 19.02 -14.38 -5.91
CA ALA A 145 20.43 -14.46 -5.48
C ALA A 145 20.58 -13.97 -4.02
N ALA A 146 21.51 -14.59 -3.28
CA ALA A 146 21.88 -14.09 -1.95
C ALA A 146 22.38 -12.64 -2.05
N GLY A 147 22.02 -11.79 -1.07
CA GLY A 147 22.33 -10.36 -1.05
C GLY A 147 21.33 -9.48 -1.79
N THR A 148 20.35 -10.04 -2.51
CA THR A 148 19.30 -9.26 -3.18
C THR A 148 18.38 -8.59 -2.17
N LEU A 149 18.09 -7.28 -2.34
CA LEU A 149 17.04 -6.60 -1.60
C LEU A 149 15.68 -7.16 -2.04
N LEU A 150 14.98 -7.84 -1.14
CA LEU A 150 13.68 -8.46 -1.42
C LEU A 150 12.52 -7.49 -1.22
N VAL A 151 12.48 -6.87 -0.06
CA VAL A 151 11.42 -5.94 0.31
C VAL A 151 12.03 -4.72 0.98
N PRO A 152 11.86 -3.52 0.41
CA PRO A 152 12.40 -2.31 1.00
C PRO A 152 11.56 -1.84 2.20
N LYS A 153 12.23 -1.18 3.14
CA LYS A 153 11.62 -0.43 4.23
C LYS A 153 10.57 0.56 3.71
N GLY A 154 9.49 0.72 4.46
CA GLY A 154 8.39 1.65 4.14
C GLY A 154 7.37 1.09 3.15
N LYS A 155 7.57 -0.11 2.64
CA LYS A 155 6.59 -0.78 1.79
C LYS A 155 5.44 -1.35 2.61
N ILE A 156 4.22 -1.25 2.09
CA ILE A 156 3.08 -2.03 2.58
C ILE A 156 3.23 -3.45 2.07
N LEU A 157 3.22 -4.41 2.98
CA LEU A 157 3.46 -5.81 2.69
C LEU A 157 2.29 -6.44 1.94
N THR A 158 2.58 -6.98 0.76
CA THR A 158 1.66 -7.76 -0.07
C THR A 158 1.82 -9.25 0.19
N ALA A 159 0.89 -10.07 -0.32
CA ALA A 159 1.00 -11.53 -0.24
C ALA A 159 2.31 -12.06 -0.85
N SER A 160 2.76 -11.49 -1.98
CA SER A 160 4.02 -11.86 -2.61
C SER A 160 5.24 -11.51 -1.75
N ASP A 161 5.20 -10.37 -1.04
CA ASP A 161 6.28 -9.98 -0.13
C ASP A 161 6.40 -10.96 1.03
N LEU A 162 5.27 -11.38 1.62
CA LEU A 162 5.26 -12.39 2.68
C LEU A 162 5.86 -13.72 2.19
N ALA A 163 5.53 -14.15 0.97
CA ALA A 163 6.08 -15.36 0.38
C ALA A 163 7.61 -15.26 0.18
N LEU A 164 8.11 -14.13 -0.32
CA LEU A 164 9.56 -13.87 -0.46
C LEU A 164 10.28 -13.94 0.89
N ILE A 165 9.71 -13.30 1.92
CA ILE A 165 10.27 -13.30 3.28
C ILE A 165 10.24 -14.70 3.89
N ALA A 166 9.13 -15.44 3.73
CA ALA A 166 9.01 -16.81 4.17
C ALA A 166 10.04 -17.74 3.51
N GLY A 167 10.33 -17.54 2.22
CA GLY A 167 11.37 -18.25 1.48
C GLY A 167 12.78 -18.08 2.04
N GLN A 168 13.00 -17.07 2.90
CA GLN A 168 14.24 -16.85 3.65
C GLN A 168 14.23 -17.50 5.04
N GLY A 169 13.14 -18.20 5.42
CA GLY A 169 13.00 -18.79 6.74
C GLY A 169 12.76 -17.78 7.87
N ILE A 170 12.34 -16.55 7.55
CA ILE A 170 12.09 -15.48 8.52
C ILE A 170 10.67 -15.64 9.07
N ALA A 171 10.53 -15.86 10.38
CA ALA A 171 9.25 -16.06 11.06
C ALA A 171 8.68 -14.79 11.68
N GLU A 172 9.52 -13.82 12.02
CA GLU A 172 9.13 -12.54 12.63
C GLU A 172 9.82 -11.38 11.91
N ILE A 173 9.12 -10.26 11.81
CA ILE A 173 9.63 -9.04 11.17
C ILE A 173 9.27 -7.79 11.95
N GLY A 174 10.11 -6.76 11.81
CA GLY A 174 9.86 -5.43 12.33
C GLY A 174 8.93 -4.65 11.41
N VAL A 175 7.82 -4.16 11.95
CA VAL A 175 6.86 -3.31 11.24
C VAL A 175 6.60 -2.04 12.03
N TYR A 176 6.28 -0.95 11.36
CA TYR A 176 5.82 0.24 12.05
C TYR A 176 4.48 0.00 12.76
N LYS A 177 4.36 0.49 13.99
CA LYS A 177 3.08 0.51 14.69
C LYS A 177 2.08 1.36 13.90
N LYS A 178 0.83 0.89 13.80
CA LYS A 178 -0.23 1.66 13.11
C LYS A 178 -0.45 3.00 13.80
N LEU A 179 -0.48 4.08 13.02
CA LEU A 179 -0.83 5.40 13.54
C LEU A 179 -2.23 5.39 14.13
N SER A 180 -2.36 6.04 15.28
CA SER A 180 -3.61 6.24 16.00
C SER A 180 -4.14 7.65 15.70
N ILE A 181 -5.33 7.76 15.11
CA ILE A 181 -5.94 8.99 14.65
C ILE A 181 -7.22 9.25 15.45
N GLY A 182 -7.23 10.29 16.28
CA GLY A 182 -8.40 10.70 17.05
C GLY A 182 -9.34 11.56 16.20
N LEU A 183 -10.61 11.19 16.13
CA LEU A 183 -11.65 11.92 15.39
C LEU A 183 -12.60 12.59 16.39
N ILE A 184 -12.67 13.91 16.40
CA ILE A 184 -13.58 14.72 17.20
C ILE A 184 -14.53 15.45 16.26
N SER A 185 -15.84 15.39 16.50
CA SER A 185 -16.82 16.21 15.80
C SER A 185 -17.36 17.29 16.73
N THR A 186 -17.53 18.51 16.21
CA THR A 186 -18.15 19.61 16.91
C THR A 186 -19.38 20.09 16.16
N GLY A 187 -20.42 20.39 16.91
CA GLY A 187 -21.69 20.85 16.36
C GLY A 187 -22.85 20.52 17.29
N SER A 188 -23.56 21.54 17.77
CA SER A 188 -24.75 21.36 18.62
C SER A 188 -25.91 20.69 17.87
N GLU A 189 -25.89 20.68 16.52
CA GLU A 189 -26.87 20.01 15.67
C GLU A 189 -26.63 18.49 15.53
N LEU A 190 -25.47 17.98 15.95
CA LEU A 190 -25.05 16.61 15.67
C LEU A 190 -25.64 15.61 16.68
N LEU A 191 -26.23 14.55 16.15
CA LEU A 191 -26.69 13.37 16.90
C LEU A 191 -25.79 12.18 16.62
N ASN A 192 -25.57 11.37 17.64
CA ASN A 192 -24.95 10.06 17.45
C ASN A 192 -25.91 9.10 16.72
N THR A 193 -25.36 8.18 15.93
CA THR A 193 -26.15 7.11 15.30
C THR A 193 -26.86 6.28 16.36
N GLY A 194 -28.12 5.90 16.06
CA GLY A 194 -28.97 5.17 17.00
C GLY A 194 -29.83 6.04 17.94
N SER A 195 -29.54 7.34 18.04
CA SER A 195 -30.43 8.28 18.75
C SER A 195 -31.68 8.59 17.93
N PRO A 196 -32.85 8.86 18.55
CA PRO A 196 -34.02 9.36 17.83
C PRO A 196 -33.70 10.67 17.09
N LEU A 197 -34.19 10.82 15.87
CA LEU A 197 -34.00 12.05 15.11
C LEU A 197 -34.89 13.16 15.69
N GLU A 198 -34.29 14.29 15.98
CA GLU A 198 -34.94 15.48 16.48
C GLU A 198 -35.01 16.55 15.38
N TYR A 199 -36.03 17.41 15.41
CA TYR A 199 -36.15 18.54 14.49
C TYR A 199 -34.98 19.51 14.67
N GLY A 200 -34.32 19.88 13.55
CA GLY A 200 -33.13 20.75 13.57
C GLY A 200 -31.81 20.02 13.86
N LYS A 201 -31.84 18.72 14.08
CA LYS A 201 -30.64 17.89 14.28
C LYS A 201 -30.36 17.01 13.06
N ILE A 202 -29.09 16.59 12.93
CA ILE A 202 -28.63 15.66 11.90
C ILE A 202 -27.72 14.60 12.51
N TYR A 203 -27.66 13.43 11.89
CA TYR A 203 -26.69 12.41 12.34
C TYR A 203 -25.27 12.78 11.94
N ASN A 204 -24.33 12.55 12.85
CA ASN A 204 -22.91 12.77 12.63
C ASN A 204 -22.33 11.70 11.68
N THR A 205 -22.05 12.08 10.44
CA THR A 205 -21.52 11.19 9.39
C THR A 205 -20.00 11.28 9.21
N ASN A 206 -19.39 12.39 9.64
CA ASN A 206 -17.97 12.66 9.43
C ASN A 206 -17.04 11.59 10.04
N PRO A 207 -17.23 11.11 11.27
CA PRO A 207 -16.35 10.09 11.84
C PRO A 207 -16.34 8.81 11.00
N TYR A 208 -17.49 8.38 10.47
CA TYR A 208 -17.60 7.16 9.66
C TYR A 208 -16.92 7.33 8.30
N LEU A 209 -17.13 8.47 7.64
CA LEU A 209 -16.52 8.76 6.34
C LEU A 209 -14.98 8.88 6.46
N LEU A 210 -14.51 9.71 7.39
CA LEU A 210 -13.07 9.94 7.58
C LEU A 210 -12.39 8.71 8.18
N GLY A 211 -13.06 8.05 9.14
CA GLY A 211 -12.56 6.81 9.75
C GLY A 211 -12.41 5.68 8.75
N GLY A 212 -13.36 5.54 7.82
CA GLY A 212 -13.26 4.57 6.72
C GLY A 212 -12.04 4.82 5.82
N TYR A 213 -11.77 6.08 5.44
CA TYR A 213 -10.55 6.42 4.70
C TYR A 213 -9.27 6.14 5.50
N ILE A 214 -9.24 6.49 6.80
CA ILE A 214 -8.09 6.23 7.69
C ILE A 214 -7.80 4.74 7.75
N GLN A 215 -8.82 3.90 7.96
CA GLN A 215 -8.69 2.44 8.01
C GLN A 215 -8.26 1.86 6.66
N LYS A 216 -8.82 2.34 5.53
CA LYS A 216 -8.40 1.96 4.17
C LYS A 216 -6.89 2.19 3.94
N HIS A 217 -6.31 3.15 4.65
CA HIS A 217 -4.88 3.47 4.57
C HIS A 217 -4.05 2.87 5.72
N HIS A 218 -4.53 1.78 6.32
CA HIS A 218 -3.83 0.94 7.31
C HIS A 218 -3.49 1.66 8.62
N MET A 219 -4.29 2.69 9.00
CA MET A 219 -4.20 3.42 10.26
C MET A 219 -5.38 3.08 11.16
N THR A 220 -5.28 3.37 12.45
CA THR A 220 -6.36 3.16 13.43
C THR A 220 -7.17 4.45 13.60
N ALA A 221 -8.47 4.38 13.35
CA ALA A 221 -9.39 5.48 13.60
C ALA A 221 -10.05 5.32 14.98
N ASN A 222 -9.84 6.30 15.87
CA ASN A 222 -10.47 6.37 17.18
C ASN A 222 -11.62 7.36 17.13
N TYR A 223 -12.84 6.84 17.22
CA TYR A 223 -14.07 7.63 17.23
C TYR A 223 -14.28 8.22 18.62
N LEU A 224 -14.02 9.51 18.76
CA LEU A 224 -14.22 10.25 20.00
C LEU A 224 -15.63 10.86 20.03
N ASN A 225 -16.09 11.24 21.22
CA ASN A 225 -17.44 11.79 21.37
C ASN A 225 -17.61 13.11 20.60
N THR A 226 -18.84 13.36 20.15
CA THR A 226 -19.25 14.70 19.67
C THR A 226 -19.17 15.69 20.83
N VAL A 227 -18.54 16.83 20.61
CA VAL A 227 -18.32 17.89 21.61
C VAL A 227 -19.21 19.08 21.28
N SER A 228 -19.80 19.66 22.27
CA SER A 228 -20.56 20.91 22.11
C SER A 228 -19.66 22.06 21.64
N ASP A 229 -20.27 23.05 20.96
CA ASP A 229 -19.57 24.25 20.49
C ASP A 229 -19.28 25.20 21.66
N ASP A 230 -18.57 24.73 22.66
CA ASP A 230 -18.05 25.55 23.73
C ASP A 230 -16.53 25.38 23.86
N LEU A 231 -15.85 26.48 24.07
CA LEU A 231 -14.42 26.61 23.99
C LEU A 231 -13.66 25.73 25.02
N ASP A 232 -14.18 25.64 26.25
CA ASP A 232 -13.52 24.90 27.32
C ASP A 232 -13.65 23.38 27.11
N SER A 233 -14.81 22.93 26.64
CA SER A 233 -15.04 21.51 26.27
C SER A 233 -14.18 21.10 25.10
N LEU A 234 -14.05 21.93 24.06
CA LEU A 234 -13.18 21.70 22.93
C LEU A 234 -11.69 21.62 23.33
N CYS A 235 -11.22 22.55 24.17
CA CYS A 235 -9.85 22.51 24.69
C CYS A 235 -9.56 21.20 25.44
N ARG A 236 -10.47 20.79 26.33
CA ARG A 236 -10.34 19.52 27.07
C ARG A 236 -10.32 18.31 26.11
N ALA A 237 -11.26 18.24 25.17
CA ALA A 237 -11.36 17.11 24.23
C ALA A 237 -10.10 16.97 23.36
N VAL A 238 -9.58 18.08 22.84
CA VAL A 238 -8.35 18.06 22.03
C VAL A 238 -7.14 17.63 22.86
N LEU A 239 -6.98 18.16 24.08
CA LEU A 239 -5.87 17.78 24.96
C LEU A 239 -5.93 16.30 25.37
N GLU A 240 -7.12 15.78 25.69
CA GLU A 240 -7.28 14.34 25.99
C GLU A 240 -7.00 13.47 24.77
N ALA A 241 -7.48 13.88 23.59
CA ALA A 241 -7.22 13.17 22.35
C ALA A 241 -5.72 13.11 22.01
N LEU A 242 -4.97 14.18 22.25
CA LEU A 242 -3.51 14.22 22.04
C LEU A 242 -2.73 13.25 22.94
N LYS A 243 -3.26 12.86 24.10
CA LYS A 243 -2.58 11.89 24.99
C LYS A 243 -2.50 10.51 24.38
N THR A 244 -3.51 10.09 23.62
CA THR A 244 -3.69 8.71 23.14
C THR A 244 -3.59 8.53 21.63
N ASN A 245 -3.50 9.63 20.89
CA ASN A 245 -3.43 9.60 19.43
C ASN A 245 -2.19 10.30 18.90
N ASP A 246 -1.70 9.86 17.74
CA ASP A 246 -0.56 10.45 17.04
C ASP A 246 -0.96 11.70 16.25
N VAL A 247 -2.20 11.72 15.75
CA VAL A 247 -2.82 12.85 15.05
C VAL A 247 -4.23 13.03 15.57
N VAL A 248 -4.64 14.28 15.74
CA VAL A 248 -6.04 14.62 16.11
C VAL A 248 -6.69 15.35 14.95
N ILE A 249 -7.86 14.88 14.55
CA ILE A 249 -8.69 15.50 13.51
C ILE A 249 -9.98 16.00 14.15
N THR A 250 -10.30 17.28 13.97
CA THR A 250 -11.59 17.85 14.35
C THR A 250 -12.41 18.15 13.10
N THR A 251 -13.73 18.01 13.18
CA THR A 251 -14.65 18.42 12.11
C THR A 251 -15.66 19.42 12.65
N GLY A 252 -15.78 20.58 11.98
CA GLY A 252 -16.54 21.75 12.43
C GLY A 252 -15.64 22.83 13.06
N GLY A 253 -16.17 24.00 13.31
CA GLY A 253 -15.51 25.11 13.99
C GLY A 253 -14.29 25.73 13.29
N VAL A 254 -14.15 25.60 11.97
CA VAL A 254 -12.97 26.06 11.20
C VAL A 254 -13.28 27.04 10.05
N SER A 255 -14.53 27.50 9.92
CA SER A 255 -14.96 28.41 8.84
C SER A 255 -14.83 29.89 9.26
N ALA A 256 -15.78 30.72 8.95
CA ALA A 256 -15.75 32.18 9.22
C ALA A 256 -16.91 32.63 10.10
N GLY A 257 -17.62 31.72 10.74
CA GLY A 257 -18.77 32.01 11.57
C GLY A 257 -18.42 32.37 13.02
N ASP A 258 -19.38 32.88 13.75
CA ASP A 258 -19.24 33.27 15.16
C ASP A 258 -18.91 32.08 16.09
N PHE A 259 -19.10 30.84 15.59
CA PHE A 259 -18.84 29.60 16.34
C PHE A 259 -17.55 28.87 15.84
N ASP A 260 -16.67 29.56 15.13
CA ASP A 260 -15.41 28.98 14.64
C ASP A 260 -14.31 29.06 15.71
N TYR A 261 -14.45 28.23 16.72
CA TYR A 261 -13.59 28.26 17.91
C TYR A 261 -12.22 27.61 17.74
N MET A 262 -11.98 26.81 16.70
CA MET A 262 -10.74 26.03 16.61
C MET A 262 -9.44 26.87 16.61
N PRO A 263 -9.34 28.04 15.94
CA PRO A 263 -8.13 28.86 16.07
C PRO A 263 -7.88 29.32 17.53
N GLU A 264 -8.94 29.66 18.27
CA GLU A 264 -8.85 30.06 19.66
C GLU A 264 -8.55 28.87 20.59
N VAL A 265 -9.11 27.66 20.29
CA VAL A 265 -8.75 26.41 20.97
C VAL A 265 -7.25 26.17 20.86
N ILE A 266 -6.67 26.25 19.63
CA ILE A 266 -5.24 26.04 19.42
C ILE A 266 -4.42 27.03 20.25
N ARG A 267 -4.80 28.32 20.24
CA ARG A 267 -4.12 29.33 21.06
C ARG A 267 -4.18 29.04 22.56
N ARG A 268 -5.36 28.64 23.08
CA ARG A 268 -5.56 28.38 24.53
C ARG A 268 -4.82 27.13 25.01
N ILE A 269 -4.74 26.11 24.19
CA ILE A 269 -3.97 24.91 24.56
C ILE A 269 -2.45 25.10 24.38
N GLY A 270 -1.99 26.26 23.91
CA GLY A 270 -0.58 26.54 23.67
C GLY A 270 -0.03 25.80 22.46
N GLY A 271 -0.83 25.63 21.42
CA GLY A 271 -0.42 25.06 20.13
C GLY A 271 -0.03 26.13 19.12
N ASP A 272 0.80 25.77 18.16
CA ASP A 272 1.24 26.60 17.05
C ASP A 272 0.27 26.45 15.87
N LEU A 273 -0.40 27.54 15.49
CA LEU A 273 -1.24 27.57 14.29
C LEU A 273 -0.34 27.67 13.04
N LEU A 274 -0.33 26.63 12.22
CA LEU A 274 0.49 26.54 11.01
C LEU A 274 -0.17 27.24 9.82
N PHE A 275 -1.45 26.96 9.61
CA PHE A 275 -2.28 27.58 8.58
C PHE A 275 -3.76 27.55 8.96
N HIS A 276 -4.51 28.51 8.40
CA HIS A 276 -5.95 28.56 8.52
C HIS A 276 -6.53 29.11 7.23
N ARG A 277 -7.49 28.39 6.65
CA ARG A 277 -8.15 28.67 5.35
C ARG A 277 -7.19 28.67 4.17
N LEU A 278 -7.40 27.72 3.29
CA LEU A 278 -6.60 27.53 2.08
C LEU A 278 -7.42 27.90 0.84
N LYS A 279 -6.75 28.38 -0.18
CA LYS A 279 -7.34 28.80 -1.48
C LYS A 279 -7.60 27.61 -2.40
N PHE A 280 -8.42 26.66 -1.95
CA PHE A 280 -8.95 25.58 -2.81
C PHE A 280 -10.40 25.21 -2.43
N LYS A 281 -11.12 24.54 -3.30
CA LYS A 281 -12.52 24.12 -3.13
C LYS A 281 -12.76 22.73 -3.72
N PRO A 282 -13.55 21.84 -3.00
CA PRO A 282 -13.99 21.96 -1.61
C PRO A 282 -12.84 21.68 -0.65
N GLY A 283 -13.00 21.95 0.65
CA GLY A 283 -12.04 21.60 1.71
C GLY A 283 -11.11 22.72 2.16
N GLY A 284 -11.12 23.89 1.50
CA GLY A 284 -10.27 25.02 1.88
C GLY A 284 -10.60 25.63 3.26
N ALA A 285 -11.79 25.41 3.80
CA ALA A 285 -12.11 25.71 5.19
C ALA A 285 -11.48 24.62 6.08
N MET A 286 -10.20 24.72 6.34
CA MET A 286 -9.43 23.82 7.18
C MET A 286 -8.31 24.57 7.93
N LEU A 287 -7.81 23.94 8.96
CA LEU A 287 -6.75 24.44 9.84
C LEU A 287 -5.73 23.32 10.05
N GLY A 288 -4.45 23.68 10.10
CA GLY A 288 -3.37 22.83 10.58
C GLY A 288 -2.70 23.48 11.79
N ALA A 289 -2.44 22.71 12.82
CA ALA A 289 -1.72 23.16 14.00
C ALA A 289 -0.78 22.08 14.53
N PHE A 290 0.19 22.52 15.36
CA PHE A 290 1.19 21.63 15.94
C PHE A 290 1.25 21.84 17.45
N LYS A 291 1.30 20.75 18.21
CA LYS A 291 1.44 20.81 19.67
C LYS A 291 2.14 19.54 20.19
N ASP A 292 3.16 19.75 21.00
CA ASP A 292 3.89 18.68 21.70
C ASP A 292 4.31 17.52 20.78
N GLY A 293 4.82 17.84 19.57
CA GLY A 293 5.26 16.84 18.59
C GLY A 293 4.14 16.27 17.72
N LYS A 294 2.89 16.66 17.89
CA LYS A 294 1.71 16.10 17.19
C LYS A 294 0.98 17.15 16.35
N VAL A 295 0.36 16.68 15.28
CA VAL A 295 -0.42 17.53 14.38
C VAL A 295 -1.90 17.45 14.74
N ILE A 296 -2.56 18.62 14.70
CA ILE A 296 -3.99 18.78 14.79
C ILE A 296 -4.49 19.30 13.45
N LEU A 297 -5.46 18.60 12.85
CA LEU A 297 -6.14 19.03 11.62
C LEU A 297 -7.59 19.39 11.93
N GLY A 298 -7.94 20.65 11.75
CA GLY A 298 -9.33 21.08 11.75
C GLY A 298 -9.89 21.03 10.34
N LEU A 299 -10.96 20.27 10.13
CA LEU A 299 -11.62 20.09 8.85
C LEU A 299 -13.03 20.68 8.85
N SER A 300 -13.55 20.96 7.68
CA SER A 300 -14.93 21.43 7.51
C SER A 300 -15.92 20.49 8.18
N GLY A 301 -17.01 21.04 8.76
CA GLY A 301 -18.18 20.24 9.19
C GLY A 301 -18.92 19.56 8.03
N ASN A 302 -18.80 20.08 6.82
CA ASN A 302 -19.39 19.50 5.60
C ASN A 302 -18.62 18.23 5.15
N PRO A 303 -19.25 17.04 5.07
CA PRO A 303 -18.55 15.76 4.87
C PRO A 303 -17.68 15.69 3.61
N GLY A 304 -18.22 16.09 2.45
CA GLY A 304 -17.46 16.07 1.20
C GLY A 304 -16.27 17.05 1.20
N ALA A 305 -16.38 18.18 1.90
CA ALA A 305 -15.27 19.12 2.07
C ALA A 305 -14.22 18.58 3.06
N ALA A 306 -14.65 17.98 4.16
CA ALA A 306 -13.77 17.34 5.15
C ALA A 306 -12.96 16.22 4.51
N ALA A 307 -13.61 15.30 3.79
CA ALA A 307 -12.94 14.21 3.08
C ALA A 307 -11.93 14.74 2.05
N THR A 308 -12.30 15.75 1.24
CA THR A 308 -11.38 16.33 0.25
C THR A 308 -10.15 16.97 0.94
N GLY A 309 -10.35 17.73 2.02
CA GLY A 309 -9.26 18.32 2.80
C GLY A 309 -8.31 17.26 3.38
N LEU A 310 -8.89 16.21 3.95
CA LEU A 310 -8.13 15.08 4.50
C LEU A 310 -7.32 14.37 3.40
N LEU A 311 -7.97 14.00 2.28
CA LEU A 311 -7.33 13.29 1.18
C LEU A 311 -6.20 14.12 0.55
N CYS A 312 -6.42 15.40 0.29
CA CYS A 312 -5.44 16.23 -0.44
C CYS A 312 -4.32 16.80 0.43
N VAL A 313 -4.56 17.03 1.73
CA VAL A 313 -3.59 17.69 2.62
C VAL A 313 -3.16 16.78 3.77
N GLY A 314 -4.10 16.10 4.42
CA GLY A 314 -3.81 15.29 5.61
C GLY A 314 -3.10 13.97 5.28
N PHE A 315 -3.56 13.25 4.26
CA PHE A 315 -3.02 11.91 3.96
C PHE A 315 -1.55 11.89 3.54
N PRO A 316 -1.02 12.80 2.71
CA PRO A 316 0.41 12.79 2.42
C PRO A 316 1.28 12.85 3.69
N PHE A 317 0.89 13.70 4.64
CA PHE A 317 1.55 13.80 5.95
C PHE A 317 1.43 12.49 6.76
N MET A 318 0.21 11.98 6.92
CA MET A 318 -0.03 10.77 7.73
C MET A 318 0.63 9.53 7.13
N ARG A 319 0.65 9.39 5.80
CA ARG A 319 1.40 8.33 5.12
C ARG A 319 2.89 8.43 5.40
N LYS A 320 3.49 9.61 5.26
CA LYS A 320 4.90 9.82 5.59
C LYS A 320 5.16 9.52 7.07
N LEU A 321 4.32 10.04 7.98
CA LEU A 321 4.46 9.81 9.41
C LEU A 321 4.37 8.32 9.77
N SER A 322 3.52 7.55 9.09
CA SER A 322 3.40 6.09 9.29
C SER A 322 4.59 5.27 8.79
N GLY A 323 5.60 5.91 8.20
CA GLY A 323 6.79 5.26 7.65
C GLY A 323 6.62 4.74 6.21
N ARG A 324 5.53 5.06 5.52
CA ARG A 324 5.32 4.64 4.12
C ARG A 324 6.29 5.33 3.17
N SER A 325 6.73 4.60 2.15
CA SER A 325 7.52 5.14 1.04
C SER A 325 6.64 5.84 -0.01
N ASP A 326 5.40 5.36 -0.22
CA ASP A 326 4.41 5.93 -1.13
C ASP A 326 3.54 6.98 -0.40
N ILE A 327 4.05 8.18 -0.23
CA ILE A 327 3.41 9.25 0.55
C ILE A 327 2.25 9.95 -0.18
N THR A 328 2.22 9.94 -1.51
CA THR A 328 1.16 10.57 -2.31
C THR A 328 0.20 9.52 -2.88
N PHE A 329 -1.00 9.96 -3.25
CA PHE A 329 -1.88 9.12 -4.07
C PHE A 329 -1.28 8.92 -5.46
N SER A 330 -1.55 7.76 -6.08
CA SER A 330 -1.20 7.54 -7.47
C SER A 330 -1.87 8.59 -8.35
N GLN A 331 -1.12 9.12 -9.31
CA GLN A 331 -1.60 10.12 -10.25
C GLN A 331 -1.70 9.52 -11.65
N ALA A 332 -2.70 9.97 -12.38
CA ALA A 332 -2.87 9.62 -13.78
C ALA A 332 -3.39 10.82 -14.58
N THR A 333 -3.22 10.77 -15.89
CA THR A 333 -3.91 11.66 -16.81
C THR A 333 -5.21 10.99 -17.24
N ALA A 334 -6.33 11.67 -17.04
CA ALA A 334 -7.65 11.21 -17.51
C ALA A 334 -8.25 12.21 -18.51
N TYR A 335 -9.11 11.73 -19.38
CA TYR A 335 -9.90 12.58 -20.27
C TYR A 335 -11.23 12.95 -19.58
N LEU A 336 -11.62 14.23 -19.64
CA LEU A 336 -12.89 14.68 -19.07
C LEU A 336 -14.05 14.05 -19.84
N GLY A 337 -14.94 13.35 -19.15
CA GLY A 337 -16.05 12.62 -19.78
C GLY A 337 -17.22 13.50 -20.23
N VAL A 338 -17.39 14.67 -19.59
CA VAL A 338 -18.46 15.64 -19.89
C VAL A 338 -17.98 17.07 -19.69
N ASP A 339 -18.61 18.06 -20.32
CA ASP A 339 -18.23 19.46 -20.16
C ASP A 339 -18.31 19.94 -18.71
N PHE A 340 -17.27 20.66 -18.27
CA PHE A 340 -17.26 21.38 -17.01
C PHE A 340 -17.34 22.91 -17.26
N LYS A 341 -18.55 23.45 -17.19
CA LYS A 341 -18.88 24.84 -17.63
C LYS A 341 -18.44 25.95 -16.65
N LYS A 342 -17.84 25.60 -15.49
CA LYS A 342 -17.47 26.59 -14.47
C LYS A 342 -16.00 26.95 -14.58
N SER A 343 -15.71 28.28 -14.64
CA SER A 343 -14.35 28.76 -14.40
C SER A 343 -13.94 28.54 -12.94
N SER A 344 -12.64 28.42 -12.68
CA SER A 344 -12.14 28.14 -11.34
C SER A 344 -11.12 29.20 -10.90
N PRO A 345 -11.52 30.25 -10.15
CA PRO A 345 -10.61 31.30 -9.69
C PRO A 345 -9.59 30.80 -8.65
N VAL A 346 -9.89 29.69 -7.98
CA VAL A 346 -9.01 28.98 -7.05
C VAL A 346 -8.87 27.53 -7.49
N THR A 347 -7.84 26.83 -7.00
CA THR A 347 -7.73 25.39 -7.25
C THR A 347 -9.02 24.68 -6.85
N ARG A 348 -9.55 23.87 -7.76
CA ARG A 348 -10.78 23.12 -7.53
C ARG A 348 -10.50 21.63 -7.62
N ILE A 349 -11.00 20.88 -6.65
CA ILE A 349 -10.99 19.43 -6.65
C ILE A 349 -12.38 18.95 -7.01
N LEU A 350 -12.48 18.22 -8.11
CA LEU A 350 -13.74 17.59 -8.54
C LEU A 350 -13.75 16.13 -8.10
N LYS A 351 -14.85 15.71 -7.53
CA LYS A 351 -15.14 14.31 -7.21
C LYS A 351 -15.70 13.64 -8.46
N GLY A 352 -15.20 12.46 -8.78
CA GLY A 352 -15.65 11.72 -9.95
C GLY A 352 -15.39 10.24 -9.85
N HIS A 353 -15.81 9.55 -10.88
CA HIS A 353 -15.51 8.13 -11.05
C HIS A 353 -14.72 7.89 -12.34
N SER A 354 -13.94 6.81 -12.31
CA SER A 354 -13.18 6.31 -13.44
C SER A 354 -14.10 5.58 -14.43
N ASP A 355 -13.81 5.73 -15.71
CA ASP A 355 -14.38 4.94 -16.79
C ASP A 355 -13.28 4.62 -17.80
N PHE A 356 -13.24 3.39 -18.34
CA PHE A 356 -12.26 3.00 -19.33
C PHE A 356 -12.93 2.78 -20.67
N LYS A 357 -12.51 3.56 -21.69
CA LYS A 357 -13.01 3.47 -23.06
C LYS A 357 -11.83 3.39 -24.02
N ASN A 358 -11.81 2.36 -24.85
CA ASN A 358 -10.75 2.16 -25.86
C ASN A 358 -9.32 2.24 -25.27
N GLY A 359 -9.12 1.70 -24.06
CA GLY A 359 -7.83 1.72 -23.36
C GLY A 359 -7.44 3.05 -22.72
N MET A 360 -8.30 4.06 -22.75
CA MET A 360 -8.08 5.38 -22.15
C MET A 360 -8.91 5.56 -20.88
N LEU A 361 -8.29 6.19 -19.86
CA LEU A 361 -8.97 6.56 -18.62
C LEU A 361 -9.77 7.85 -18.82
N TYR A 362 -11.04 7.81 -18.47
CA TYR A 362 -11.92 8.97 -18.43
C TYR A 362 -12.28 9.31 -16.98
N PHE A 363 -12.36 10.58 -16.70
CA PHE A 363 -12.91 11.14 -15.47
C PHE A 363 -14.30 11.68 -15.71
N THR A 364 -15.30 11.10 -15.07
CA THR A 364 -16.67 11.60 -15.11
C THR A 364 -17.00 12.27 -13.78
N PRO A 365 -17.18 13.61 -13.75
CA PRO A 365 -17.57 14.30 -12.54
C PRO A 365 -18.90 13.77 -12.00
N LEU A 366 -18.98 13.49 -10.70
CA LEU A 366 -20.25 13.17 -10.06
C LEU A 366 -21.24 14.33 -10.20
N SER A 367 -22.51 14.02 -10.41
CA SER A 367 -23.57 15.03 -10.60
C SER A 367 -23.70 15.96 -9.39
N ASN A 368 -23.48 15.43 -8.19
CA ASN A 368 -23.52 16.18 -6.95
C ASN A 368 -22.11 16.52 -6.45
N GLN A 369 -21.71 17.77 -6.63
CA GLN A 369 -20.43 18.32 -6.16
C GLN A 369 -20.58 19.14 -4.87
N HIS A 370 -21.76 19.12 -4.21
CA HIS A 370 -22.00 19.90 -2.99
C HIS A 370 -21.07 19.46 -1.83
N ASN A 371 -20.64 20.43 -1.04
CA ASN A 371 -19.71 20.21 0.08
C ASN A 371 -20.29 19.30 1.17
N GLY A 372 -21.60 19.44 1.44
CA GLY A 372 -22.32 18.67 2.47
C GLY A 372 -22.79 17.28 2.00
N SER A 373 -22.54 16.90 0.73
CA SER A 373 -23.03 15.63 0.20
C SER A 373 -22.15 14.46 0.60
N VAL A 374 -22.67 13.56 1.42
CA VAL A 374 -22.05 12.26 1.72
C VAL A 374 -22.18 11.31 0.52
N SER A 375 -23.36 11.29 -0.12
CA SER A 375 -23.61 10.43 -1.29
C SER A 375 -22.65 10.66 -2.44
N SER A 376 -22.10 11.88 -2.58
CA SER A 376 -21.09 12.19 -3.59
C SER A 376 -19.71 11.59 -3.31
N MET A 377 -19.51 10.95 -2.15
CA MET A 377 -18.27 10.24 -1.83
C MET A 377 -18.41 8.72 -1.97
N SER A 378 -19.64 8.21 -2.10
CA SER A 378 -19.91 6.76 -2.19
C SER A 378 -19.30 6.13 -3.44
N ASP A 379 -19.41 6.82 -4.58
CA ASP A 379 -18.93 6.33 -5.88
C ASP A 379 -17.68 7.09 -6.37
N CYS A 380 -17.00 7.80 -5.46
CA CYS A 380 -15.84 8.60 -5.79
C CYS A 380 -14.55 7.74 -5.68
N ASP A 381 -13.94 7.43 -6.81
CA ASP A 381 -12.66 6.74 -6.92
C ASP A 381 -11.55 7.61 -7.51
N LEU A 382 -11.93 8.79 -8.07
CA LEU A 382 -11.00 9.77 -8.61
C LEU A 382 -11.25 11.18 -8.06
N LEU A 383 -10.18 11.91 -7.78
CA LEU A 383 -10.23 13.34 -7.56
C LEU A 383 -9.47 14.06 -8.68
N ALA A 384 -10.18 14.89 -9.49
CA ALA A 384 -9.52 15.69 -10.52
C ALA A 384 -9.14 17.07 -9.99
N VAL A 385 -7.93 17.52 -10.34
CA VAL A 385 -7.40 18.83 -9.95
C VAL A 385 -7.60 19.82 -11.09
N ILE A 386 -8.42 20.83 -10.88
CA ILE A 386 -8.58 21.96 -11.79
C ILE A 386 -7.76 23.13 -11.26
N PRO A 387 -6.70 23.55 -11.96
CA PRO A 387 -5.83 24.65 -11.52
C PRO A 387 -6.59 25.97 -11.33
N ALA A 388 -6.10 26.81 -10.43
CA ALA A 388 -6.59 28.18 -10.29
C ALA A 388 -6.45 28.96 -11.61
N GLY A 389 -7.45 29.78 -11.95
CA GLY A 389 -7.50 30.54 -13.21
C GLY A 389 -7.97 29.75 -14.42
N SER A 390 -8.34 28.47 -14.27
CA SER A 390 -8.85 27.67 -15.39
C SER A 390 -10.17 28.22 -15.92
N LYS A 391 -10.25 28.22 -17.25
CA LYS A 391 -11.51 28.44 -18.00
C LYS A 391 -12.40 27.21 -17.93
N PRO A 392 -13.67 27.28 -18.38
CA PRO A 392 -14.49 26.09 -18.60
C PRO A 392 -13.74 25.06 -19.44
N LEU A 393 -13.95 23.78 -19.13
CA LEU A 393 -13.29 22.66 -19.79
C LEU A 393 -14.33 21.89 -20.62
N ALA A 394 -13.91 21.41 -21.79
CA ALA A 394 -14.73 20.59 -22.67
C ALA A 394 -14.52 19.10 -22.41
N ALA A 395 -15.52 18.29 -22.75
CA ALA A 395 -15.35 16.85 -22.83
C ALA A 395 -14.15 16.50 -23.76
N GLY A 396 -13.30 15.59 -23.32
CA GLY A 396 -12.06 15.23 -24.01
C GLY A 396 -10.82 16.02 -23.57
N ASP A 397 -10.97 17.10 -22.79
CA ASP A 397 -9.80 17.79 -22.21
C ASP A 397 -9.07 16.87 -21.21
N LYS A 398 -7.74 16.99 -21.15
CA LYS A 398 -6.91 16.22 -20.24
C LYS A 398 -6.86 16.85 -18.85
N LEU A 399 -6.98 16.01 -17.83
CA LEU A 399 -6.94 16.38 -16.42
C LEU A 399 -5.93 15.52 -15.67
N GLU A 400 -5.29 16.11 -14.66
CA GLU A 400 -4.60 15.33 -13.64
C GLU A 400 -5.61 14.83 -12.60
N VAL A 401 -5.54 13.54 -12.28
CA VAL A 401 -6.41 12.90 -11.30
C VAL A 401 -5.60 12.15 -10.26
N TYR A 402 -6.08 12.17 -9.02
CA TYR A 402 -5.63 11.27 -7.96
C TYR A 402 -6.54 10.05 -7.93
N ILE A 403 -5.95 8.86 -7.87
CA ILE A 403 -6.63 7.57 -7.70
C ILE A 403 -6.75 7.31 -6.20
N LEU A 404 -7.99 7.13 -5.68
CA LEU A 404 -8.30 6.99 -4.25
C LEU A 404 -8.21 5.56 -3.74
#